data_771edb71028dac38298616cab052b28d
#
_entry.id   771edb71028dac38298616cab052b28d
#
_cell.length_a   1.000
_cell.length_b   1.000
_cell.length_c   1.000
_cell.angle_alpha   90.00
_cell.angle_beta   90.00
_cell.angle_gamma   90.00
#
_symmetry.space_group_name_H-M   'P 1'
#
loop_
_entity.id
_entity.type
_entity.pdbx_description
1 polymer ?
#
loop_
_entity_poly.entity_id
_entity_poly.type
_entity_poly.pdbx_seq_one_letter_code
_entity_poly.pdbx_strand_id
1 'polypeptide(L)'
;VLSIAEVRDAALARVERPEQAEKFVAELGWHDYWRRVQAALGDRIRTAIEPPARDWRQASRLEHVPADVLEARTGMACVDAFVTTLHATGWLHNHERMWLASWLVHVRGVHWLAGADWFLEHLLDGDPAANHLSWQWVAGTFAAKPYLFNRENLETFTSGRHCRPCPLLGRCDVEGSYEALDARIFVAGGPARPPLRLRPAADWAAPTGNGPSRRPLVWLTLDSAAAGSPALAAHPLAPRLFVIDPRWLAAERPTLKRLVFLVECLADVPGVEIVVGDPATTVPAWAAARGCDSVAVADSPCPAVRAAAAAIGTRLPLTVVAWPAFCDASRVDDLGRFSRYWQRVSRSALRPTVPTAGG
;
A
#
# COMPACT_ATOMS: atom_id res chain seq x y z
N VAL A 1 -1.80 15.71 -1.16
CA VAL A 1 -1.75 14.40 -0.47
C VAL A 1 -1.42 14.66 1.00
N LEU A 2 -2.19 14.10 1.94
CA LEU A 2 -1.99 14.20 3.37
C LEU A 2 -1.23 12.99 3.90
N SER A 3 -0.41 13.17 4.92
CA SER A 3 0.17 12.05 5.67
C SER A 3 -0.91 11.39 6.55
N ILE A 4 -0.71 10.13 6.91
CA ILE A 4 -1.63 9.42 7.82
C ILE A 4 -1.67 10.06 9.21
N ALA A 5 -0.60 10.74 9.63
CA ALA A 5 -0.56 11.50 10.88
C ALA A 5 -1.49 12.72 10.82
N GLU A 6 -1.46 13.50 9.72
CA GLU A 6 -2.38 14.64 9.53
C GLU A 6 -3.83 14.19 9.48
N VAL A 7 -4.14 13.07 8.78
CA VAL A 7 -5.50 12.52 8.72
C VAL A 7 -5.96 12.06 10.11
N ARG A 8 -5.10 11.39 10.87
CA ARG A 8 -5.37 11.01 12.27
C ARG A 8 -5.67 12.25 13.13
N ASP A 9 -4.81 13.25 13.08
CA ASP A 9 -4.94 14.45 13.90
C ASP A 9 -6.23 15.22 13.56
N ALA A 10 -6.57 15.32 12.27
CA ALA A 10 -7.82 15.91 11.83
C ALA A 10 -9.06 15.11 12.30
N ALA A 11 -8.99 13.79 12.35
CA ALA A 11 -10.07 12.95 12.88
C ALA A 11 -10.21 13.10 14.39
N LEU A 12 -9.11 13.09 15.13
CA LEU A 12 -9.10 13.26 16.59
C LEU A 12 -9.62 14.64 17.01
N ALA A 13 -9.34 15.69 16.21
CA ALA A 13 -9.85 17.04 16.47
C ALA A 13 -11.38 17.19 16.30
N ARG A 14 -12.06 16.20 15.72
CA ARG A 14 -13.51 16.22 15.46
C ARG A 14 -14.34 15.43 16.44
N VAL A 15 -13.71 14.80 17.43
CA VAL A 15 -14.38 13.98 18.44
C VAL A 15 -14.11 14.54 19.83
N GLU A 16 -15.05 14.36 20.75
CA GLU A 16 -14.88 14.80 22.14
C GLU A 16 -13.91 13.91 22.92
N ARG A 17 -13.90 12.62 22.59
CA ARG A 17 -13.01 11.62 23.20
C ARG A 17 -12.32 10.81 22.12
N PRO A 18 -10.99 10.61 22.21
CA PRO A 18 -10.20 9.88 21.20
C PRO A 18 -10.74 8.48 20.86
N GLU A 19 -11.34 7.80 21.84
CA GLU A 19 -11.90 6.44 21.68
C GLU A 19 -13.03 6.40 20.63
N GLN A 20 -13.73 7.52 20.41
CA GLN A 20 -14.77 7.63 19.39
C GLN A 20 -14.20 7.51 17.96
N ALA A 21 -12.93 7.87 17.78
CA ALA A 21 -12.21 7.74 16.50
C ALA A 21 -11.38 6.45 16.41
N GLU A 22 -11.32 5.60 17.44
CA GLU A 22 -10.42 4.45 17.51
C GLU A 22 -10.51 3.54 16.28
N LYS A 23 -11.74 3.21 15.86
CA LYS A 23 -11.93 2.34 14.69
C LYS A 23 -11.34 2.96 13.42
N PHE A 24 -11.56 4.26 13.20
CA PHE A 24 -11.00 4.97 12.04
C PHE A 24 -9.47 5.07 12.12
N VAL A 25 -8.94 5.40 13.29
CA VAL A 25 -7.47 5.48 13.52
C VAL A 25 -6.82 4.11 13.37
N ALA A 26 -7.50 3.02 13.76
CA ALA A 26 -7.01 1.66 13.53
C ALA A 26 -6.91 1.32 12.03
N GLU A 27 -7.83 1.80 11.20
CA GLU A 27 -7.73 1.63 9.74
C GLU A 27 -6.52 2.38 9.16
N LEU A 28 -6.19 3.58 9.65
CA LEU A 28 -4.93 4.26 9.32
C LEU A 28 -3.72 3.48 9.84
N GLY A 29 -3.87 2.82 11.00
CA GLY A 29 -2.85 1.96 11.59
C GLY A 29 -2.46 0.78 10.71
N TRP A 30 -3.39 0.24 9.90
CA TRP A 30 -3.08 -0.77 8.91
C TRP A 30 -2.08 -0.27 7.86
N HIS A 31 -2.20 0.97 7.41
CA HIS A 31 -1.26 1.56 6.46
C HIS A 31 0.15 1.70 7.06
N ASP A 32 0.28 2.21 8.29
CA ASP A 32 1.57 2.28 8.99
C ASP A 32 2.18 0.88 9.19
N TYR A 33 1.34 -0.09 9.59
CA TYR A 33 1.76 -1.48 9.77
C TYR A 33 2.29 -2.11 8.48
N TRP A 34 1.59 -1.95 7.35
CA TRP A 34 2.00 -2.49 6.07
C TRP A 34 3.35 -1.90 5.62
N ARG A 35 3.55 -0.60 5.78
CA ARG A 35 4.84 0.05 5.47
C ARG A 35 5.98 -0.49 6.35
N ARG A 36 5.74 -0.76 7.63
CA ARG A 36 6.74 -1.39 8.53
C ARG A 36 7.04 -2.82 8.12
N VAL A 37 6.04 -3.57 7.71
CA VAL A 37 6.22 -4.94 7.18
C VAL A 37 7.05 -4.91 5.90
N GLN A 38 6.76 -3.98 4.98
CA GLN A 38 7.57 -3.81 3.76
C GLN A 38 9.01 -3.39 4.09
N ALA A 39 9.21 -2.47 5.03
CA ALA A 39 10.55 -2.09 5.46
C ALA A 39 11.37 -3.28 5.99
N ALA A 40 10.70 -4.25 6.66
CA ALA A 40 11.34 -5.45 7.20
C ALA A 40 11.58 -6.55 6.14
N LEU A 41 10.70 -6.66 5.14
CA LEU A 41 10.72 -7.75 4.15
C LEU A 41 11.27 -7.34 2.78
N GLY A 42 11.23 -6.05 2.45
CA GLY A 42 11.59 -5.58 1.12
C GLY A 42 10.71 -6.20 0.04
N ASP A 43 11.32 -6.68 -1.06
CA ASP A 43 10.63 -7.32 -2.18
C ASP A 43 10.00 -8.68 -1.82
N ARG A 44 10.32 -9.23 -0.65
CA ARG A 44 9.69 -10.47 -0.18
C ARG A 44 8.18 -10.31 0.09
N ILE A 45 7.63 -9.10 0.13
CA ILE A 45 6.18 -8.89 0.14
C ILE A 45 5.49 -9.44 -1.12
N ARG A 46 6.23 -9.74 -2.19
CA ARG A 46 5.73 -10.37 -3.43
C ARG A 46 5.75 -11.90 -3.39
N THR A 47 6.21 -12.49 -2.30
CA THR A 47 6.17 -13.93 -2.02
C THR A 47 5.27 -14.20 -0.83
N ALA A 48 4.58 -15.35 -0.80
CA ALA A 48 3.76 -15.74 0.34
C ALA A 48 4.62 -15.76 1.62
N ILE A 49 4.22 -14.97 2.61
CA ILE A 49 4.96 -14.83 3.88
C ILE A 49 4.82 -16.10 4.71
N GLU A 50 3.65 -16.74 4.64
CA GLU A 50 3.36 -18.03 5.28
C GLU A 50 2.72 -18.96 4.26
N PRO A 51 2.77 -20.28 4.46
CA PRO A 51 1.89 -21.21 3.76
C PRO A 51 0.42 -20.76 3.91
N PRO A 52 -0.46 -21.05 2.95
CA PRO A 52 -1.88 -20.68 3.09
C PRO A 52 -2.47 -21.25 4.38
N ALA A 53 -3.38 -20.48 5.01
CA ALA A 53 -4.05 -20.92 6.24
C ALA A 53 -4.98 -22.12 6.03
N ARG A 54 -5.43 -22.33 4.81
CA ARG A 54 -6.29 -23.43 4.37
C ARG A 54 -5.84 -23.91 3.00
N ASP A 55 -5.94 -25.18 2.75
CA ASP A 55 -5.70 -25.78 1.44
C ASP A 55 -6.96 -25.66 0.59
N TRP A 56 -6.81 -25.15 -0.64
CA TRP A 56 -7.91 -25.08 -1.59
C TRP A 56 -8.20 -26.45 -2.20
N ARG A 57 -9.48 -26.76 -2.45
CA ARG A 57 -9.87 -27.96 -3.20
C ARG A 57 -9.38 -27.91 -4.64
N GLN A 58 -9.34 -26.72 -5.24
CA GLN A 58 -8.73 -26.50 -6.55
C GLN A 58 -7.21 -26.41 -6.40
N ALA A 59 -6.49 -27.45 -6.81
CA ALA A 59 -5.03 -27.56 -6.63
C ALA A 59 -4.24 -26.59 -7.54
N SER A 60 -4.68 -26.38 -8.79
CA SER A 60 -4.01 -25.48 -9.72
C SER A 60 -4.51 -24.05 -9.59
N ARG A 61 -3.59 -23.10 -9.65
CA ARG A 61 -3.87 -21.66 -9.59
C ARG A 61 -3.59 -21.02 -10.96
N LEU A 62 -4.45 -20.06 -11.32
CA LEU A 62 -4.25 -19.26 -12.52
C LEU A 62 -3.19 -18.19 -12.26
N GLU A 63 -2.17 -18.15 -13.11
CA GLU A 63 -1.09 -17.16 -13.00
C GLU A 63 -1.47 -15.77 -13.56
N HIS A 64 -2.65 -15.66 -14.16
CA HIS A 64 -3.18 -14.42 -14.73
C HIS A 64 -4.64 -14.24 -14.37
N VAL A 65 -5.09 -12.98 -14.32
CA VAL A 65 -6.52 -12.65 -14.20
C VAL A 65 -7.22 -13.04 -15.50
N PRO A 66 -8.31 -13.83 -15.46
CA PRO A 66 -9.01 -14.30 -16.65
C PRO A 66 -9.59 -13.17 -17.49
N ALA A 67 -9.66 -13.36 -18.81
CA ALA A 67 -10.14 -12.35 -19.76
C ALA A 67 -11.58 -11.89 -19.49
N ASP A 68 -12.49 -12.81 -19.10
CA ASP A 68 -13.86 -12.47 -18.74
C ASP A 68 -13.96 -11.52 -17.53
N VAL A 69 -13.00 -11.62 -16.59
CA VAL A 69 -12.87 -10.70 -15.46
C VAL A 69 -12.34 -9.34 -15.95
N LEU A 70 -11.23 -9.35 -16.70
CA LEU A 70 -10.64 -8.11 -17.22
C LEU A 70 -11.63 -7.30 -18.08
N GLU A 71 -12.55 -7.98 -18.74
CA GLU A 71 -13.56 -7.39 -19.62
C GLU A 71 -14.89 -7.13 -18.91
N ALA A 72 -14.98 -7.35 -17.58
CA ALA A 72 -16.20 -7.22 -16.79
C ALA A 72 -17.41 -8.02 -17.40
N ARG A 73 -17.15 -9.26 -17.81
CA ARG A 73 -18.13 -10.15 -18.46
C ARG A 73 -18.26 -11.50 -17.75
N THR A 74 -18.15 -11.48 -16.41
CA THR A 74 -18.24 -12.71 -15.58
C THR A 74 -19.66 -13.21 -15.43
N GLY A 75 -20.66 -12.36 -15.68
CA GLY A 75 -22.06 -12.61 -15.40
C GLY A 75 -22.48 -12.37 -13.94
N MET A 76 -21.52 -12.11 -13.03
CA MET A 76 -21.80 -11.66 -11.67
C MET A 76 -21.89 -10.14 -11.63
N ALA A 77 -23.08 -9.58 -11.48
CA ALA A 77 -23.32 -8.15 -11.56
C ALA A 77 -22.45 -7.32 -10.58
N CYS A 78 -22.17 -7.83 -9.38
CA CYS A 78 -21.30 -7.15 -8.43
C CYS A 78 -19.85 -7.13 -8.92
N VAL A 79 -19.30 -8.25 -9.37
CA VAL A 79 -17.91 -8.36 -9.87
C VAL A 79 -17.74 -7.49 -11.10
N ASP A 80 -18.66 -7.58 -12.07
CA ASP A 80 -18.59 -6.79 -13.30
C ASP A 80 -18.68 -5.29 -13.03
N ALA A 81 -19.49 -4.87 -12.03
CA ALA A 81 -19.56 -3.48 -11.59
C ALA A 81 -18.26 -3.01 -10.92
N PHE A 82 -17.63 -3.85 -10.07
CA PHE A 82 -16.36 -3.49 -9.42
C PHE A 82 -15.23 -3.35 -10.44
N VAL A 83 -15.12 -4.28 -11.39
CA VAL A 83 -14.11 -4.21 -12.46
C VAL A 83 -14.35 -2.98 -13.33
N THR A 84 -15.59 -2.72 -13.74
CA THR A 84 -15.95 -1.52 -14.50
C THR A 84 -15.56 -0.25 -13.74
N THR A 85 -15.84 -0.19 -12.44
CA THR A 85 -15.49 0.97 -11.60
C THR A 85 -13.98 1.14 -11.50
N LEU A 86 -13.22 0.05 -11.27
CA LEU A 86 -11.77 0.09 -11.22
C LEU A 86 -11.18 0.64 -12.53
N HIS A 87 -11.65 0.11 -13.67
CA HIS A 87 -11.19 0.56 -14.98
C HIS A 87 -11.63 2.00 -15.32
N ALA A 88 -12.80 2.41 -14.88
CA ALA A 88 -13.29 3.78 -15.13
C ALA A 88 -12.62 4.83 -14.25
N THR A 89 -12.41 4.53 -12.98
CA THR A 89 -12.01 5.53 -11.98
C THR A 89 -10.58 5.36 -11.44
N GLY A 90 -10.03 4.15 -11.50
CA GLY A 90 -8.79 3.80 -10.79
C GLY A 90 -8.97 3.72 -9.27
N TRP A 91 -10.22 3.60 -8.78
CA TRP A 91 -10.51 3.53 -7.36
C TRP A 91 -11.67 2.58 -7.06
N LEU A 92 -11.59 1.89 -5.92
CA LEU A 92 -12.63 1.05 -5.38
C LEU A 92 -12.80 1.33 -3.89
N HIS A 93 -14.03 1.23 -3.40
CA HIS A 93 -14.29 1.22 -1.97
C HIS A 93 -13.61 0.00 -1.30
N ASN A 94 -13.17 0.15 -0.05
CA ASN A 94 -12.41 -0.90 0.64
C ASN A 94 -13.11 -2.28 0.63
N HIS A 95 -14.41 -2.34 0.87
CA HIS A 95 -15.15 -3.60 0.79
C HIS A 95 -15.11 -4.23 -0.61
N GLU A 96 -15.25 -3.42 -1.66
CA GLU A 96 -15.21 -3.89 -3.05
C GLU A 96 -13.84 -4.48 -3.40
N ARG A 97 -12.75 -3.89 -2.90
CA ARG A 97 -11.39 -4.45 -3.04
C ARG A 97 -11.28 -5.82 -2.37
N MET A 98 -11.77 -5.95 -1.15
CA MET A 98 -11.71 -7.19 -0.39
C MET A 98 -12.59 -8.28 -1.00
N TRP A 99 -13.80 -7.95 -1.45
CA TRP A 99 -14.72 -8.90 -2.09
C TRP A 99 -14.17 -9.38 -3.43
N LEU A 100 -13.68 -8.46 -4.27
CA LEU A 100 -13.11 -8.82 -5.57
C LEU A 100 -11.85 -9.69 -5.40
N ALA A 101 -10.97 -9.35 -4.47
CA ALA A 101 -9.78 -10.14 -4.16
C ALA A 101 -10.15 -11.53 -3.63
N SER A 102 -11.12 -11.62 -2.70
CA SER A 102 -11.61 -12.89 -2.15
C SER A 102 -12.20 -13.79 -3.23
N TRP A 103 -13.05 -13.24 -4.10
CA TRP A 103 -13.65 -13.99 -5.20
C TRP A 103 -12.60 -14.47 -6.21
N LEU A 104 -11.68 -13.60 -6.62
CA LEU A 104 -10.59 -13.98 -7.52
C LEU A 104 -9.74 -15.11 -6.96
N VAL A 105 -9.29 -14.97 -5.71
CA VAL A 105 -8.39 -15.94 -5.10
C VAL A 105 -9.11 -17.24 -4.76
N HIS A 106 -10.27 -17.19 -4.12
CA HIS A 106 -10.87 -18.39 -3.53
C HIS A 106 -11.85 -19.10 -4.48
N VAL A 107 -12.54 -18.37 -5.34
CA VAL A 107 -13.55 -18.92 -6.24
C VAL A 107 -12.97 -19.15 -7.64
N ARG A 108 -12.33 -18.12 -8.24
CA ARG A 108 -11.75 -18.22 -9.58
C ARG A 108 -10.39 -18.90 -9.61
N GLY A 109 -9.78 -19.15 -8.45
CA GLY A 109 -8.50 -19.81 -8.36
C GLY A 109 -7.31 -19.00 -8.91
N VAL A 110 -7.41 -17.68 -8.95
CA VAL A 110 -6.31 -16.79 -9.36
C VAL A 110 -5.25 -16.74 -8.25
N HIS A 111 -3.98 -16.83 -8.63
CA HIS A 111 -2.90 -16.61 -7.68
C HIS A 111 -2.96 -15.17 -7.15
N TRP A 112 -2.85 -14.99 -5.84
CA TRP A 112 -3.04 -13.69 -5.19
C TRP A 112 -2.13 -12.60 -5.78
N LEU A 113 -0.89 -12.94 -6.18
CA LEU A 113 0.06 -11.99 -6.76
C LEU A 113 -0.43 -11.45 -8.11
N ALA A 114 -1.02 -12.30 -8.95
CA ALA A 114 -1.56 -11.86 -10.24
C ALA A 114 -2.68 -10.82 -10.07
N GLY A 115 -3.56 -11.04 -9.08
CA GLY A 115 -4.59 -10.05 -8.75
C GLY A 115 -4.02 -8.77 -8.12
N ALA A 116 -3.00 -8.90 -7.26
CA ALA A 116 -2.31 -7.75 -6.64
C ALA A 116 -1.61 -6.88 -7.70
N ASP A 117 -0.91 -7.50 -8.65
CA ASP A 117 -0.25 -6.78 -9.74
C ASP A 117 -1.26 -6.08 -10.64
N TRP A 118 -2.37 -6.74 -10.98
CA TRP A 118 -3.46 -6.13 -11.74
C TRP A 118 -4.07 -4.92 -11.01
N PHE A 119 -4.30 -5.01 -9.70
CA PHE A 119 -4.76 -3.85 -8.92
C PHE A 119 -3.76 -2.71 -8.97
N LEU A 120 -2.47 -3.01 -8.83
CA LEU A 120 -1.43 -1.99 -8.83
C LEU A 120 -1.30 -1.28 -10.19
N GLU A 121 -1.61 -1.95 -11.30
CA GLU A 121 -1.69 -1.33 -12.63
C GLU A 121 -2.75 -0.23 -12.69
N HIS A 122 -3.89 -0.40 -12.00
CA HIS A 122 -5.08 0.45 -12.14
C HIS A 122 -5.29 1.45 -10.99
N LEU A 123 -4.95 1.09 -9.75
CA LEU A 123 -5.27 1.90 -8.57
C LEU A 123 -4.45 3.19 -8.52
N LEU A 124 -5.12 4.35 -8.46
CA LEU A 124 -4.50 5.67 -8.28
C LEU A 124 -3.76 5.77 -6.94
N ASP A 125 -4.36 5.22 -5.89
CA ASP A 125 -3.81 5.14 -4.54
C ASP A 125 -2.98 3.86 -4.31
N GLY A 126 -2.52 3.22 -5.38
CA GLY A 126 -1.79 1.95 -5.34
C GLY A 126 -0.44 2.07 -4.63
N ASP A 127 -0.41 1.67 -3.35
CA ASP A 127 0.80 1.50 -2.54
C ASP A 127 1.20 0.02 -2.54
N PRO A 128 2.44 -0.33 -2.93
CA PRO A 128 2.86 -1.74 -2.99
C PRO A 128 2.73 -2.48 -1.66
N ALA A 129 3.04 -1.83 -0.52
CA ALA A 129 2.90 -2.46 0.79
C ALA A 129 1.45 -2.78 1.10
N ALA A 130 0.58 -1.77 1.08
CA ALA A 130 -0.84 -1.94 1.37
C ALA A 130 -1.51 -2.92 0.41
N ASN A 131 -1.20 -2.83 -0.88
CA ASN A 131 -1.80 -3.68 -1.89
C ASN A 131 -1.38 -5.15 -1.73
N HIS A 132 -0.09 -5.48 -1.84
CA HIS A 132 0.37 -6.87 -1.80
C HIS A 132 0.08 -7.57 -0.47
N LEU A 133 0.26 -6.87 0.64
CA LEU A 133 0.04 -7.45 1.97
C LEU A 133 -1.45 -7.63 2.27
N SER A 134 -2.34 -6.77 1.76
CA SER A 134 -3.78 -6.97 1.86
C SER A 134 -4.26 -8.15 1.02
N TRP A 135 -3.71 -8.35 -0.20
CA TRP A 135 -4.00 -9.54 -1.00
C TRP A 135 -3.52 -10.83 -0.31
N GLN A 136 -2.37 -10.82 0.34
CA GLN A 136 -1.90 -11.94 1.16
C GLN A 136 -2.79 -12.17 2.39
N TRP A 137 -3.28 -11.09 3.00
CA TRP A 137 -4.22 -11.20 4.10
C TRP A 137 -5.53 -11.87 3.65
N VAL A 138 -6.08 -11.46 2.51
CA VAL A 138 -7.27 -12.11 1.91
C VAL A 138 -6.99 -13.59 1.60
N ALA A 139 -5.85 -13.89 0.97
CA ALA A 139 -5.47 -15.24 0.58
C ALA A 139 -5.17 -16.16 1.78
N GLY A 140 -4.97 -15.61 2.98
CA GLY A 140 -4.57 -16.37 4.15
C GLY A 140 -3.08 -16.73 4.20
N THR A 141 -2.24 -16.08 3.40
CA THR A 141 -0.78 -16.25 3.41
C THR A 141 -0.07 -15.24 4.31
N PHE A 142 -0.82 -14.32 4.91
CA PHE A 142 -0.39 -13.41 5.98
C PHE A 142 -1.53 -13.10 6.96
N ALA A 143 -2.38 -14.09 7.21
CA ALA A 143 -3.50 -13.99 8.14
C ALA A 143 -3.72 -15.33 8.85
N ALA A 144 -4.43 -15.31 9.98
CA ALA A 144 -4.77 -16.54 10.71
C ALA A 144 -5.75 -17.43 9.94
N LYS A 145 -6.60 -16.84 9.12
CA LYS A 145 -7.58 -17.51 8.24
C LYS A 145 -7.76 -16.71 6.95
N PRO A 146 -8.16 -17.35 5.83
CA PRO A 146 -8.51 -16.62 4.62
C PRO A 146 -9.77 -15.75 4.85
N TYR A 147 -9.88 -14.66 4.10
CA TYR A 147 -11.06 -13.82 4.13
C TYR A 147 -12.07 -14.31 3.10
N LEU A 148 -13.29 -14.59 3.54
CA LEU A 148 -14.44 -14.92 2.70
C LEU A 148 -15.54 -13.86 2.88
N PHE A 149 -16.37 -13.72 1.86
CA PHE A 149 -17.62 -13.00 1.95
C PHE A 149 -18.73 -13.83 1.30
N ASN A 150 -19.97 -13.58 1.68
CA ASN A 150 -21.14 -14.19 1.08
C ASN A 150 -22.09 -13.12 0.53
N ARG A 151 -23.14 -13.57 -0.19
CA ARG A 151 -24.13 -12.67 -0.77
C ARG A 151 -24.81 -11.79 0.29
N GLU A 152 -25.17 -12.35 1.43
CA GLU A 152 -25.81 -11.61 2.53
C GLU A 152 -24.95 -10.46 3.04
N ASN A 153 -23.63 -10.69 3.22
CA ASN A 153 -22.69 -9.65 3.58
C ASN A 153 -22.63 -8.54 2.52
N LEU A 154 -22.54 -8.90 1.25
CA LEU A 154 -22.53 -7.94 0.14
C LEU A 154 -23.83 -7.13 0.11
N GLU A 155 -25.00 -7.76 0.25
CA GLU A 155 -26.29 -7.08 0.27
C GLU A 155 -26.42 -6.10 1.44
N THR A 156 -25.94 -6.47 2.62
CA THR A 156 -25.94 -5.61 3.81
C THR A 156 -25.23 -4.29 3.55
N PHE A 157 -24.03 -4.33 2.96
CA PHE A 157 -23.24 -3.14 2.72
C PHE A 157 -23.57 -2.38 1.43
N THR A 158 -24.32 -3.00 0.49
CA THR A 158 -24.70 -2.39 -0.79
C THR A 158 -26.21 -2.13 -0.90
N SER A 159 -26.98 -2.42 0.15
CA SER A 159 -28.45 -2.36 0.13
C SER A 159 -29.07 -3.15 -1.04
N GLY A 160 -28.44 -4.26 -1.42
CA GLY A 160 -28.87 -5.14 -2.49
C GLY A 160 -28.73 -4.59 -3.91
N ARG A 161 -28.03 -3.44 -4.10
CA ARG A 161 -27.91 -2.76 -5.40
C ARG A 161 -27.38 -3.67 -6.51
N HIS A 162 -26.45 -4.56 -6.20
CA HIS A 162 -25.84 -5.46 -7.17
C HIS A 162 -26.59 -6.79 -7.30
N CYS A 163 -27.17 -7.30 -6.20
CA CYS A 163 -27.82 -8.62 -6.20
C CYS A 163 -29.20 -8.61 -6.84
N ARG A 164 -30.01 -7.57 -6.59
CA ARG A 164 -31.39 -7.51 -7.13
C ARG A 164 -31.47 -7.66 -8.64
N PRO A 165 -30.63 -6.97 -9.46
CA PRO A 165 -30.65 -7.13 -10.92
C PRO A 165 -29.80 -8.30 -11.41
N CYS A 166 -29.09 -9.03 -10.52
CA CYS A 166 -28.13 -10.05 -10.92
C CYS A 166 -28.82 -11.29 -11.51
N PRO A 167 -28.46 -11.74 -12.72
CA PRO A 167 -29.05 -12.95 -13.31
C PRO A 167 -28.68 -14.22 -12.54
N LEU A 168 -27.67 -14.16 -11.65
CA LEU A 168 -27.21 -15.27 -10.82
C LEU A 168 -27.80 -15.23 -9.39
N LEU A 169 -28.79 -14.38 -9.12
CA LEU A 169 -29.42 -14.32 -7.79
C LEU A 169 -29.90 -15.70 -7.34
N GLY A 170 -29.53 -16.11 -6.14
CA GLY A 170 -29.86 -17.41 -5.56
C GLY A 170 -29.00 -18.59 -6.03
N ARG A 171 -28.07 -18.38 -6.97
CA ARG A 171 -27.17 -19.42 -7.50
C ARG A 171 -25.76 -18.92 -7.81
N CYS A 172 -25.39 -17.75 -7.28
CA CYS A 172 -24.06 -17.18 -7.52
C CYS A 172 -22.97 -17.92 -6.71
N ASP A 173 -21.72 -17.69 -7.09
CA ASP A 173 -20.55 -18.35 -6.47
C ASP A 173 -20.41 -18.09 -4.96
N VAL A 174 -20.97 -16.99 -4.47
CA VAL A 174 -20.91 -16.59 -3.06
C VAL A 174 -22.24 -16.77 -2.32
N GLU A 175 -23.14 -17.59 -2.88
CA GLU A 175 -24.41 -17.95 -2.24
C GLU A 175 -24.19 -18.93 -1.08
N GLY A 176 -24.92 -18.71 0.02
CA GLY A 176 -24.94 -19.59 1.19
C GLY A 176 -24.23 -19.03 2.42
N SER A 177 -24.20 -19.83 3.49
CA SER A 177 -23.52 -19.46 4.74
C SER A 177 -21.99 -19.50 4.59
N TYR A 178 -21.28 -18.87 5.52
CA TYR A 178 -19.81 -18.93 5.56
C TYR A 178 -19.28 -20.37 5.67
N GLU A 179 -19.97 -21.23 6.43
CA GLU A 179 -19.59 -22.64 6.60
C GLU A 179 -19.77 -23.42 5.28
N ALA A 180 -20.85 -23.14 4.55
CA ALA A 180 -21.09 -23.75 3.25
C ALA A 180 -20.05 -23.33 2.21
N LEU A 181 -19.65 -22.04 2.22
CA LEU A 181 -18.59 -21.52 1.36
C LEU A 181 -17.24 -22.14 1.72
N ASP A 182 -16.89 -22.16 3.01
CA ASP A 182 -15.65 -22.76 3.51
C ASP A 182 -15.53 -24.23 3.07
N ALA A 183 -16.58 -25.02 3.28
CA ALA A 183 -16.63 -26.44 2.89
C ALA A 183 -16.54 -26.66 1.37
N ARG A 184 -17.05 -25.72 0.56
CA ARG A 184 -17.00 -25.77 -0.91
C ARG A 184 -15.61 -25.39 -1.45
N ILE A 185 -14.95 -24.44 -0.83
CA ILE A 185 -13.69 -23.85 -1.31
C ILE A 185 -12.47 -24.58 -0.78
N PHE A 186 -12.47 -24.97 0.49
CA PHE A 186 -11.30 -25.51 1.17
C PHE A 186 -11.42 -26.99 1.51
N VAL A 187 -10.29 -27.66 1.63
CA VAL A 187 -10.17 -28.99 2.22
C VAL A 187 -10.35 -28.87 3.73
N ALA A 188 -10.96 -29.87 4.36
CA ALA A 188 -11.09 -29.90 5.82
C ALA A 188 -9.73 -29.88 6.51
N GLY A 189 -9.58 -29.10 7.58
CA GLY A 189 -8.30 -28.85 8.22
C GLY A 189 -7.48 -27.80 7.49
N GLY A 190 -6.21 -27.73 7.78
CA GLY A 190 -5.24 -26.84 7.15
C GLY A 190 -3.82 -27.20 7.60
N PRO A 191 -2.78 -26.72 6.89
CA PRO A 191 -1.40 -27.04 7.27
C PRO A 191 -1.07 -26.47 8.65
N ALA A 192 -0.27 -27.22 9.41
CA ALA A 192 0.31 -26.70 10.64
C ALA A 192 1.25 -25.54 10.28
N ARG A 193 1.03 -24.38 10.90
CA ARG A 193 1.89 -23.20 10.72
C ARG A 193 2.50 -22.81 12.07
N PRO A 194 3.84 -22.66 12.13
CA PRO A 194 4.46 -22.11 13.33
C PRO A 194 3.99 -20.66 13.53
N PRO A 195 3.95 -20.15 14.77
CA PRO A 195 3.67 -18.75 15.03
C PRO A 195 4.66 -17.85 14.29
N LEU A 196 4.14 -17.03 13.39
CA LEU A 196 4.97 -16.05 12.66
C LEU A 196 5.51 -15.00 13.62
N ARG A 197 6.82 -14.80 13.57
CA ARG A 197 7.54 -13.69 14.19
C ARG A 197 8.26 -12.90 13.13
N LEU A 198 7.95 -11.61 13.03
CA LEU A 198 8.57 -10.69 12.10
C LEU A 198 9.12 -9.48 12.86
N ARG A 199 10.44 -9.37 12.94
CA ARG A 199 11.07 -8.24 13.60
C ARG A 199 10.95 -6.98 12.72
N PRO A 200 10.68 -5.81 13.31
CA PRO A 200 10.80 -4.54 12.60
C PRO A 200 12.20 -4.36 12.01
N ALA A 201 12.30 -3.71 10.87
CA ALA A 201 13.58 -3.23 10.37
C ALA A 201 14.13 -2.14 11.30
N ALA A 202 15.45 -1.99 11.30
CA ALA A 202 16.06 -0.78 11.85
C ALA A 202 15.61 0.45 11.04
N ASP A 203 15.59 1.59 11.68
CA ASP A 203 15.33 2.86 10.99
C ASP A 203 16.29 3.01 9.80
N TRP A 204 15.78 3.55 8.70
CA TRP A 204 16.61 3.79 7.54
C TRP A 204 17.63 4.89 7.85
N ALA A 205 18.80 4.49 8.26
CA ALA A 205 19.93 5.40 8.33
C ALA A 205 20.48 5.58 6.91
N ALA A 206 20.28 6.75 6.33
CA ALA A 206 20.96 7.10 5.08
C ALA A 206 22.48 7.15 5.32
N PRO A 207 23.28 6.74 4.33
CA PRO A 207 24.70 7.05 4.36
C PRO A 207 24.84 8.58 4.36
N THR A 208 25.17 9.14 5.52
CA THR A 208 25.45 10.55 5.67
C THR A 208 26.86 10.84 5.12
N GLY A 209 26.92 11.53 3.99
CA GLY A 209 28.16 12.13 3.55
C GLY A 209 28.62 13.17 4.59
N ASN A 210 29.89 13.12 4.99
CA ASN A 210 30.48 14.03 5.98
C ASN A 210 30.62 15.43 5.40
N GLY A 211 29.72 16.34 5.70
CA GLY A 211 29.87 17.76 5.39
C GLY A 211 28.61 18.58 5.59
N PRO A 212 28.69 19.87 5.93
CA PRO A 212 27.54 20.75 6.00
C PRO A 212 26.96 20.97 4.60
N SER A 213 25.79 20.42 4.35
CA SER A 213 25.01 20.69 3.12
C SER A 213 24.56 22.15 3.11
N ARG A 214 24.90 22.90 2.05
CA ARG A 214 24.45 24.29 1.87
C ARG A 214 23.44 24.47 0.77
N ARG A 215 23.39 23.53 -0.19
CA ARG A 215 22.53 23.60 -1.40
C ARG A 215 21.93 22.23 -1.73
N PRO A 216 20.99 21.73 -0.93
CA PRO A 216 20.38 20.42 -1.18
C PRO A 216 19.51 20.45 -2.44
N LEU A 217 19.44 19.31 -3.13
CA LEU A 217 18.40 18.95 -4.07
C LEU A 217 17.35 18.11 -3.32
N VAL A 218 16.07 18.43 -3.45
CA VAL A 218 14.99 17.53 -3.01
C VAL A 218 14.68 16.54 -4.13
N TRP A 219 14.96 15.25 -3.87
CA TRP A 219 14.56 14.17 -4.73
C TRP A 219 13.21 13.58 -4.26
N LEU A 220 12.15 13.82 -5.04
CA LEU A 220 10.82 13.25 -4.82
C LEU A 220 10.74 11.84 -5.41
N THR A 221 10.09 10.94 -4.66
CA THR A 221 9.84 9.55 -5.04
C THR A 221 8.32 9.32 -5.14
N LEU A 222 7.88 8.15 -5.60
CA LEU A 222 6.44 7.80 -5.66
C LEU A 222 5.76 7.95 -4.30
N ASP A 223 6.45 7.60 -3.20
CA ASP A 223 5.92 7.75 -1.83
C ASP A 223 5.76 9.21 -1.39
N SER A 224 6.43 10.16 -2.06
CA SER A 224 6.53 11.55 -1.64
C SER A 224 6.21 12.55 -2.77
N ALA A 225 5.56 12.10 -3.84
CA ALA A 225 5.21 12.90 -5.02
C ALA A 225 4.05 13.88 -4.74
N ALA A 226 4.19 14.73 -3.72
CA ALA A 226 3.17 15.69 -3.32
C ALA A 226 3.76 16.87 -2.53
N ALA A 227 3.05 17.98 -2.48
CA ALA A 227 3.44 19.20 -1.74
C ALA A 227 3.66 18.96 -0.24
N GLY A 228 2.98 17.96 0.35
CA GLY A 228 3.17 17.56 1.76
C GLY A 228 4.40 16.69 2.04
N SER A 229 5.33 16.52 1.09
CA SER A 229 6.57 15.77 1.31
C SER A 229 7.41 16.38 2.45
N PRO A 230 7.85 15.57 3.44
CA PRO A 230 8.68 16.09 4.53
C PRO A 230 10.01 16.63 4.04
N ALA A 231 10.57 16.13 2.95
CA ALA A 231 11.78 16.65 2.34
C ALA A 231 11.59 18.07 1.77
N LEU A 232 10.39 18.36 1.21
CA LEU A 232 10.04 19.71 0.79
C LEU A 232 9.86 20.65 1.97
N ALA A 233 9.21 20.18 3.03
CA ALA A 233 9.03 20.98 4.26
C ALA A 233 10.37 21.33 4.92
N ALA A 234 11.31 20.39 4.93
CA ALA A 234 12.65 20.61 5.46
C ALA A 234 13.51 21.55 4.59
N HIS A 235 13.25 21.58 3.27
CA HIS A 235 14.04 22.35 2.30
C HIS A 235 13.14 23.11 1.30
N PRO A 236 12.35 24.11 1.76
CA PRO A 236 11.30 24.74 0.96
C PRO A 236 11.80 25.51 -0.26
N LEU A 237 13.06 25.97 -0.25
CA LEU A 237 13.67 26.74 -1.35
C LEU A 237 14.59 25.89 -2.24
N ALA A 238 14.76 24.61 -1.93
CA ALA A 238 15.64 23.74 -2.70
C ALA A 238 15.06 23.42 -4.10
N PRO A 239 15.90 23.23 -5.11
CA PRO A 239 15.50 22.64 -6.38
C PRO A 239 14.85 21.27 -6.16
N ARG A 240 13.91 20.90 -7.02
CA ARG A 240 13.07 19.71 -6.87
C ARG A 240 13.12 18.86 -8.12
N LEU A 241 13.34 17.58 -7.93
CA LEU A 241 13.44 16.62 -9.02
C LEU A 241 12.57 15.39 -8.73
N PHE A 242 11.80 14.95 -9.71
CA PHE A 242 11.18 13.63 -9.76
C PHE A 242 11.77 12.85 -10.92
N VAL A 243 12.20 11.61 -10.68
CA VAL A 243 12.73 10.73 -11.74
C VAL A 243 11.77 9.59 -12.01
N ILE A 244 11.25 9.52 -13.23
CA ILE A 244 10.48 8.37 -13.71
C ILE A 244 11.48 7.27 -14.09
N ASP A 245 11.52 6.21 -13.29
CA ASP A 245 12.38 5.06 -13.55
C ASP A 245 11.72 4.14 -14.60
N PRO A 246 12.35 3.90 -15.78
CA PRO A 246 11.80 2.96 -16.76
C PRO A 246 11.60 1.54 -16.23
N ARG A 247 12.39 1.13 -15.22
CA ARG A 247 12.23 -0.17 -14.57
C ARG A 247 10.92 -0.27 -13.80
N TRP A 248 10.51 0.81 -13.12
CA TRP A 248 9.22 0.89 -12.48
C TRP A 248 8.07 0.78 -13.49
N LEU A 249 8.15 1.53 -14.61
CA LEU A 249 7.14 1.45 -15.67
C LEU A 249 7.00 0.03 -16.24
N ALA A 250 8.12 -0.65 -16.44
CA ALA A 250 8.13 -2.03 -16.97
C ALA A 250 7.59 -3.04 -15.94
N ALA A 251 7.87 -2.85 -14.64
CA ALA A 251 7.50 -3.79 -13.59
C ALA A 251 6.03 -3.65 -13.17
N GLU A 252 5.54 -2.42 -12.94
CA GLU A 252 4.18 -2.17 -12.47
C GLU A 252 3.17 -1.90 -13.59
N ARG A 253 3.63 -1.56 -14.80
CA ARG A 253 2.79 -1.28 -15.98
C ARG A 253 1.61 -0.35 -15.67
N PRO A 254 1.85 0.81 -15.01
CA PRO A 254 0.77 1.69 -14.59
C PRO A 254 -0.07 2.14 -15.78
N THR A 255 -1.38 2.13 -15.64
CA THR A 255 -2.30 2.65 -16.66
C THR A 255 -2.06 4.14 -16.86
N LEU A 256 -2.46 4.65 -18.04
CA LEU A 256 -2.36 6.09 -18.36
C LEU A 256 -3.03 6.96 -17.27
N LYS A 257 -4.15 6.52 -16.74
CA LYS A 257 -4.87 7.21 -15.66
C LYS A 257 -4.00 7.37 -14.40
N ARG A 258 -3.28 6.32 -14.00
CA ARG A 258 -2.36 6.37 -12.85
C ARG A 258 -1.18 7.31 -13.12
N LEU A 259 -0.66 7.32 -14.36
CA LEU A 259 0.40 8.25 -14.77
C LEU A 259 -0.08 9.69 -14.77
N VAL A 260 -1.28 9.96 -15.30
CA VAL A 260 -1.89 11.30 -15.26
C VAL A 260 -2.07 11.76 -13.82
N PHE A 261 -2.62 10.94 -12.94
CA PHE A 261 -2.75 11.25 -11.52
C PHE A 261 -1.40 11.59 -10.86
N LEU A 262 -0.35 10.82 -11.15
CA LEU A 262 1.00 11.12 -10.65
C LEU A 262 1.50 12.49 -11.13
N VAL A 263 1.33 12.78 -12.42
CA VAL A 263 1.77 14.06 -12.99
C VAL A 263 0.97 15.23 -12.40
N GLU A 264 -0.33 15.07 -12.18
CA GLU A 264 -1.19 16.08 -11.53
C GLU A 264 -0.75 16.31 -10.07
N CYS A 265 -0.44 15.25 -9.31
CA CYS A 265 0.13 15.40 -7.97
C CYS A 265 1.46 16.16 -7.96
N LEU A 266 2.31 15.92 -8.96
CA LEU A 266 3.58 16.63 -9.12
C LEU A 266 3.39 18.07 -9.59
N ALA A 267 2.37 18.37 -10.37
CA ALA A 267 2.03 19.73 -10.81
C ALA A 267 1.66 20.66 -9.64
N ASP A 268 1.16 20.08 -8.53
CA ASP A 268 0.91 20.80 -7.27
C ASP A 268 2.22 21.12 -6.49
N VAL A 269 3.38 20.63 -6.96
CA VAL A 269 4.69 20.94 -6.38
C VAL A 269 5.38 22.01 -7.21
N PRO A 270 5.40 23.29 -6.77
CA PRO A 270 5.97 24.37 -7.57
C PRO A 270 7.42 24.14 -7.93
N GLY A 271 7.78 24.28 -9.21
CA GLY A 271 9.17 24.17 -9.68
C GLY A 271 9.77 22.78 -9.66
N VAL A 272 8.96 21.71 -9.56
CA VAL A 272 9.46 20.35 -9.75
C VAL A 272 9.82 20.13 -11.22
N GLU A 273 10.98 19.53 -11.46
CA GLU A 273 11.34 19.01 -12.78
C GLU A 273 11.13 17.49 -12.80
N ILE A 274 10.56 17.02 -13.91
CA ILE A 274 10.27 15.59 -14.12
C ILE A 274 11.18 15.11 -15.24
N VAL A 275 11.97 14.08 -14.99
CA VAL A 275 12.86 13.48 -15.97
C VAL A 275 12.71 11.97 -15.99
N VAL A 276 13.05 11.35 -17.12
CA VAL A 276 13.06 9.88 -17.25
C VAL A 276 14.49 9.38 -17.17
N GLY A 277 14.76 8.38 -16.32
CA GLY A 277 16.09 7.82 -16.19
C GLY A 277 16.26 6.91 -14.97
N ASP A 278 17.47 6.39 -14.79
CA ASP A 278 17.84 5.66 -13.57
C ASP A 278 18.12 6.67 -12.45
N PRO A 279 17.37 6.67 -11.34
CA PRO A 279 17.59 7.62 -10.24
C PRO A 279 19.03 7.64 -9.71
N ALA A 280 19.70 6.48 -9.66
CA ALA A 280 21.07 6.36 -9.15
C ALA A 280 22.11 7.17 -9.95
N THR A 281 21.85 7.42 -11.23
CA THR A 281 22.72 8.20 -12.11
C THR A 281 22.16 9.58 -12.41
N THR A 282 20.85 9.67 -12.60
CA THR A 282 20.17 10.91 -12.99
C THR A 282 20.19 11.96 -11.90
N VAL A 283 19.93 11.55 -10.63
CA VAL A 283 19.87 12.48 -9.50
C VAL A 283 21.22 13.17 -9.26
N PRO A 284 22.36 12.47 -9.20
CA PRO A 284 23.68 13.13 -9.05
C PRO A 284 24.04 14.02 -10.23
N ALA A 285 23.77 13.59 -11.46
CA ALA A 285 24.06 14.39 -12.66
C ALA A 285 23.25 15.70 -12.69
N TRP A 286 21.98 15.61 -12.33
CA TRP A 286 21.08 16.75 -12.27
C TRP A 286 21.46 17.72 -11.13
N ALA A 287 21.86 17.20 -9.96
CA ALA A 287 22.37 17.98 -8.83
C ALA A 287 23.61 18.77 -9.24
N ALA A 288 24.59 18.11 -9.88
CA ALA A 288 25.81 18.75 -10.36
C ALA A 288 25.53 19.89 -11.35
N ALA A 289 24.62 19.67 -12.32
CA ALA A 289 24.25 20.67 -13.33
C ALA A 289 23.62 21.93 -12.70
N ARG A 290 23.05 21.83 -11.50
CA ARG A 290 22.42 22.97 -10.78
C ARG A 290 23.26 23.47 -9.57
N GLY A 291 24.46 22.94 -9.40
CA GLY A 291 25.37 23.31 -8.33
C GLY A 291 24.82 22.93 -6.95
N CYS A 292 24.02 21.87 -6.86
CA CYS A 292 23.62 21.26 -5.57
C CYS A 292 24.77 20.39 -5.05
N ASP A 293 25.01 20.44 -3.72
CA ASP A 293 26.10 19.72 -3.06
C ASP A 293 25.62 18.49 -2.25
N SER A 294 24.32 18.24 -2.23
CA SER A 294 23.69 17.18 -1.45
C SER A 294 22.29 16.86 -1.96
N VAL A 295 21.70 15.78 -1.45
CA VAL A 295 20.36 15.32 -1.77
C VAL A 295 19.56 15.11 -0.48
N ALA A 296 18.30 15.57 -0.46
CA ALA A 296 17.31 15.25 0.57
C ALA A 296 16.20 14.40 -0.04
N VAL A 297 15.83 13.31 0.62
CA VAL A 297 14.76 12.40 0.20
C VAL A 297 13.88 12.04 1.39
N ALA A 298 12.57 11.88 1.18
CA ALA A 298 11.69 11.39 2.22
C ALA A 298 11.95 9.90 2.52
N ASP A 299 11.77 9.47 3.77
CA ASP A 299 11.87 8.06 4.15
C ASP A 299 10.86 7.22 3.33
N SER A 300 11.32 6.09 2.80
CA SER A 300 10.55 5.16 2.00
C SER A 300 10.86 3.71 2.38
N PRO A 301 9.85 2.84 2.51
CA PRO A 301 10.06 1.40 2.68
C PRO A 301 10.44 0.70 1.36
N CYS A 302 10.32 1.40 0.22
CA CYS A 302 10.53 0.83 -1.12
C CYS A 302 12.01 0.44 -1.33
N PRO A 303 12.33 -0.84 -1.60
CA PRO A 303 13.70 -1.32 -1.80
C PRO A 303 14.42 -0.61 -2.94
N ALA A 304 13.72 -0.32 -4.04
CA ALA A 304 14.30 0.37 -5.19
C ALA A 304 14.74 1.81 -4.85
N VAL A 305 13.94 2.53 -4.05
CA VAL A 305 14.27 3.86 -3.56
C VAL A 305 15.50 3.81 -2.64
N ARG A 306 15.52 2.85 -1.71
CA ARG A 306 16.65 2.68 -0.77
C ARG A 306 17.95 2.31 -1.49
N ALA A 307 17.86 1.43 -2.49
CA ALA A 307 19.02 1.06 -3.32
C ALA A 307 19.56 2.25 -4.12
N ALA A 308 18.66 3.02 -4.76
CA ALA A 308 19.06 4.22 -5.47
C ALA A 308 19.68 5.27 -4.54
N ALA A 309 19.08 5.50 -3.36
CA ALA A 309 19.59 6.41 -2.36
C ALA A 309 20.99 6.00 -1.84
N ALA A 310 21.20 4.69 -1.61
CA ALA A 310 22.53 4.18 -1.25
C ALA A 310 23.56 4.46 -2.34
N ALA A 311 23.24 4.23 -3.61
CA ALA A 311 24.11 4.54 -4.73
C ALA A 311 24.38 6.04 -4.88
N ILE A 312 23.39 6.91 -4.68
CA ILE A 312 23.53 8.36 -4.68
C ILE A 312 24.47 8.78 -3.52
N GLY A 313 24.26 8.21 -2.34
CA GLY A 313 25.04 8.51 -1.13
C GLY A 313 26.53 8.20 -1.24
N THR A 314 26.96 7.39 -2.20
CA THR A 314 28.38 7.18 -2.50
C THR A 314 29.01 8.35 -3.26
N ARG A 315 28.21 9.24 -3.84
CA ARG A 315 28.66 10.35 -4.71
C ARG A 315 28.39 11.72 -4.11
N LEU A 316 27.27 11.86 -3.39
CA LEU A 316 26.81 13.10 -2.76
C LEU A 316 26.31 12.82 -1.35
N PRO A 317 26.49 13.73 -0.40
CA PRO A 317 25.80 13.67 0.88
C PRO A 317 24.30 13.50 0.67
N LEU A 318 23.70 12.52 1.36
CA LEU A 318 22.27 12.26 1.26
C LEU A 318 21.64 12.26 2.66
N THR A 319 20.56 13.00 2.81
CA THR A 319 19.76 13.07 4.04
C THR A 319 18.41 12.43 3.81
N VAL A 320 18.03 11.48 4.68
CA VAL A 320 16.68 10.94 4.72
C VAL A 320 15.85 11.76 5.71
N VAL A 321 14.72 12.29 5.24
CA VAL A 321 13.80 13.08 6.06
C VAL A 321 12.62 12.18 6.46
N ALA A 322 12.44 12.00 7.77
CA ALA A 322 11.37 11.17 8.29
C ALA A 322 9.99 11.81 8.07
N TRP A 323 8.97 10.97 7.85
CA TRP A 323 7.59 11.39 7.91
C TRP A 323 7.16 11.69 9.36
N PRO A 324 6.17 12.57 9.56
CA PRO A 324 5.55 12.74 10.88
C PRO A 324 5.09 11.38 11.43
N ALA A 325 5.48 11.08 12.66
CA ALA A 325 5.17 9.78 13.24
C ALA A 325 3.66 9.60 13.46
N PHE A 326 3.12 8.49 12.95
CA PHE A 326 1.73 8.11 13.19
C PHE A 326 1.51 7.67 14.65
N CYS A 327 2.49 6.99 15.23
CA CYS A 327 2.45 6.45 16.59
C CYS A 327 3.86 6.25 17.13
N ASP A 328 3.98 6.07 18.44
CA ASP A 328 5.22 5.58 19.06
C ASP A 328 5.33 4.05 18.86
N ALA A 329 6.21 3.65 17.97
CA ALA A 329 6.48 2.25 17.67
C ALA A 329 7.75 1.70 18.35
N SER A 330 8.37 2.43 19.27
CA SER A 330 9.63 2.03 19.96
C SER A 330 9.53 0.70 20.70
N ARG A 331 8.31 0.28 21.07
CA ARG A 331 8.04 -0.99 21.76
C ARG A 331 7.51 -2.10 20.87
N VAL A 332 7.48 -1.88 19.55
CA VAL A 332 7.06 -2.90 18.59
C VAL A 332 8.24 -3.85 18.34
N ASP A 333 8.09 -5.07 18.74
CA ASP A 333 9.10 -6.14 18.61
C ASP A 333 8.68 -7.26 17.64
N ASP A 334 7.41 -7.26 17.22
CA ASP A 334 6.85 -8.28 16.32
C ASP A 334 5.75 -7.69 15.42
N LEU A 335 5.98 -7.81 14.11
CA LEU A 335 5.06 -7.44 13.03
C LEU A 335 4.35 -8.67 12.42
N GLY A 336 4.36 -9.83 13.07
CA GLY A 336 3.75 -11.04 12.54
C GLY A 336 2.23 -10.99 12.42
N ARG A 337 1.57 -10.10 13.14
CA ARG A 337 0.11 -9.85 13.04
C ARG A 337 -0.22 -8.42 13.44
N PHE A 338 -1.18 -7.82 12.72
CA PHE A 338 -1.66 -6.47 13.03
C PHE A 338 -2.14 -6.31 14.48
N SER A 339 -2.86 -7.29 15.03
CA SER A 339 -3.35 -7.22 16.41
C SER A 339 -2.25 -7.05 17.44
N ARG A 340 -1.09 -7.70 17.25
CA ARG A 340 0.08 -7.54 18.14
C ARG A 340 0.69 -6.15 18.01
N TYR A 341 0.83 -5.67 16.76
CA TYR A 341 1.29 -4.31 16.48
C TYR A 341 0.33 -3.28 17.12
N TRP A 342 -0.97 -3.38 16.85
CA TRP A 342 -1.97 -2.45 17.34
C TRP A 342 -2.02 -2.36 18.86
N GLN A 343 -1.93 -3.48 19.57
CA GLN A 343 -1.84 -3.52 21.04
C GLN A 343 -0.66 -2.69 21.60
N ARG A 344 0.44 -2.57 20.86
CA ARG A 344 1.61 -1.79 21.28
C ARG A 344 1.46 -0.29 21.02
N VAL A 345 0.78 0.09 19.94
CA VAL A 345 0.78 1.47 19.44
C VAL A 345 -0.54 2.22 19.64
N SER A 346 -1.67 1.56 19.87
CA SER A 346 -3.00 2.17 19.90
C SER A 346 -3.09 3.38 20.82
N ARG A 347 -2.53 3.29 22.03
CA ARG A 347 -2.53 4.40 22.98
C ARG A 347 -1.81 5.65 22.48
N SER A 348 -0.71 5.49 21.77
CA SER A 348 0.03 6.62 21.19
C SER A 348 -0.61 7.10 19.89
N ALA A 349 -1.17 6.20 19.07
CA ALA A 349 -1.90 6.55 17.87
C ALA A 349 -3.17 7.37 18.13
N LEU A 350 -3.79 7.19 19.29
CA LEU A 350 -4.97 7.98 19.73
C LEU A 350 -4.60 9.30 20.41
N ARG A 351 -3.34 9.72 20.33
CA ARG A 351 -2.90 11.05 20.80
C ARG A 351 -2.52 11.90 19.59
N PRO A 352 -3.07 13.12 19.46
CA PRO A 352 -2.64 14.02 18.39
C PRO A 352 -1.15 14.35 18.56
N THR A 353 -0.47 14.56 17.44
CA THR A 353 0.87 15.11 17.47
C THR A 353 0.77 16.51 18.04
N VAL A 354 1.41 16.75 19.18
CA VAL A 354 1.52 18.13 19.70
C VAL A 354 2.27 18.91 18.61
N PRO A 355 1.71 20.03 18.12
CA PRO A 355 2.50 20.93 17.28
C PRO A 355 3.74 21.29 18.06
N THR A 356 4.93 20.94 17.57
CA THR A 356 6.15 21.53 18.10
C THR A 356 5.98 23.03 17.88
N ALA A 357 5.72 23.75 18.97
CA ALA A 357 5.70 25.20 18.96
C ALA A 357 7.01 25.64 18.31
N GLY A 358 6.89 26.31 17.16
CA GLY A 358 8.01 26.73 16.38
C GLY A 358 8.98 27.52 17.26
N GLY A 359 10.19 27.04 17.37
CA GLY A 359 11.33 27.81 17.80
C GLY A 359 11.97 28.52 16.62
#